data_3869d3e246a0c5b254da48d44f54761c
#
_entry.id   3869d3e246a0c5b254da48d44f54761c
#
_cell.length_a   1.000
_cell.length_b   1.000
_cell.length_c   1.000
_cell.angle_alpha   90.00
_cell.angle_beta   90.00
_cell.angle_gamma   90.00
#
_symmetry.space_group_name_H-M   'P 1'
#
loop_
_entity.id
_entity.type
_entity.pdbx_description
1 polymer ?
#
loop_
_entity_poly.entity_id
_entity_poly.type
_entity_poly.pdbx_seq_one_letter_code
_entity_poly.pdbx_strand_id
1 'polypeptide(L)'
;ADGVASNRSGSVSGPEAVGAPGARAAAPGAAASPAPASSPSSSAAPSTEAWSIELMRAIEWKRFEDLCQKFYEIKGIRSVTTPLGPDGGIDVRLFQDDSDRATSIVQCKAWGERFVGVKPVRELLGVMTHEKVAKAFFMTSSRFSDDAKAFARSNRITLIDGDMFLMMINRLPAASAEALLRFATAGDYGTPTCPKCGQKMKAVAGREGRPDFWGCTAYPR
;
A
#
# COMPACT_ATOMS: atom_id res chain seq x y z
N ALA A 1 -25.07 -6.59 74.30
CA ALA A 1 -26.27 -5.79 74.38
C ALA A 1 -26.59 -5.38 72.94
N ASP A 2 -27.35 -6.14 72.23
CA ASP A 2 -28.82 -6.12 72.08
C ASP A 2 -29.33 -5.01 71.19
N GLY A 3 -30.03 -5.37 70.13
CA GLY A 3 -30.81 -4.47 69.36
C GLY A 3 -31.25 -5.06 68.01
N VAL A 4 -32.19 -6.02 68.06
CA VAL A 4 -33.04 -6.57 66.99
C VAL A 4 -34.07 -5.52 66.54
N ALA A 5 -34.39 -5.45 65.23
CA ALA A 5 -35.70 -5.31 64.60
C ALA A 5 -35.53 -5.01 63.12
N SER A 6 -35.86 -5.88 62.23
CA SER A 6 -37.23 -6.25 61.71
C SER A 6 -37.67 -5.36 60.52
N ASN A 7 -37.60 -5.94 59.32
CA ASN A 7 -38.67 -6.07 58.30
C ASN A 7 -39.38 -4.82 57.78
N ARG A 8 -39.27 -4.58 56.45
CA ARG A 8 -40.43 -4.45 55.57
C ARG A 8 -40.04 -4.60 54.10
N SER A 9 -40.63 -5.58 53.50
CA SER A 9 -40.83 -5.83 52.08
C SER A 9 -41.43 -4.62 51.35
N GLY A 10 -40.84 -4.22 50.23
CA GLY A 10 -41.45 -3.31 49.26
C GLY A 10 -41.09 -3.79 47.87
N SER A 11 -42.00 -4.50 47.25
CA SER A 11 -41.96 -4.85 45.84
C SER A 11 -42.15 -3.58 45.00
N VAL A 12 -41.18 -3.27 44.16
CA VAL A 12 -41.34 -2.28 43.09
C VAL A 12 -40.95 -2.96 41.77
N SER A 13 -41.95 -3.02 40.90
CA SER A 13 -41.91 -3.55 39.53
C SER A 13 -40.82 -2.87 38.72
N GLY A 14 -39.92 -3.66 38.08
CA GLY A 14 -38.96 -3.16 37.12
C GLY A 14 -39.63 -2.79 35.81
N PRO A 15 -39.14 -1.76 35.09
CA PRO A 15 -39.54 -1.51 33.73
C PRO A 15 -38.84 -2.46 32.74
N GLU A 16 -39.63 -2.83 31.74
CA GLU A 16 -39.31 -3.71 30.64
C GLU A 16 -37.97 -3.34 29.95
N ALA A 17 -37.18 -4.36 29.64
CA ALA A 17 -36.01 -4.29 28.79
C ALA A 17 -36.46 -4.00 27.34
N VAL A 18 -36.24 -2.76 26.89
CA VAL A 18 -36.34 -2.40 25.50
C VAL A 18 -35.09 -2.97 24.80
N GLY A 19 -35.29 -3.92 23.90
CA GLY A 19 -34.26 -4.56 23.12
C GLY A 19 -33.45 -3.55 22.32
N ALA A 20 -32.15 -3.50 22.55
CA ALA A 20 -31.21 -2.78 21.70
C ALA A 20 -31.11 -3.50 20.33
N PRO A 21 -31.18 -2.78 19.19
CA PRO A 21 -30.96 -3.40 17.91
C PRO A 21 -29.49 -3.85 17.82
N GLY A 22 -29.30 -5.12 17.49
CA GLY A 22 -27.98 -5.75 17.34
C GLY A 22 -27.08 -4.94 16.43
N ALA A 23 -25.95 -4.50 16.98
CA ALA A 23 -24.84 -3.98 16.20
C ALA A 23 -24.32 -5.13 15.33
N ARG A 24 -24.64 -5.11 14.04
CA ARG A 24 -23.97 -5.92 13.04
C ARG A 24 -22.49 -5.54 13.08
N ALA A 25 -21.65 -6.47 13.48
CA ALA A 25 -20.23 -6.35 13.34
C ALA A 25 -19.93 -6.05 11.86
N ALA A 26 -19.37 -4.87 11.60
CA ALA A 26 -18.85 -4.52 10.29
C ALA A 26 -17.70 -5.48 9.99
N ALA A 27 -17.81 -6.22 8.93
CA ALA A 27 -16.73 -7.02 8.39
C ALA A 27 -15.49 -6.14 8.18
N PRO A 28 -14.26 -6.63 8.43
CA PRO A 28 -13.04 -5.86 8.18
C PRO A 28 -13.02 -5.44 6.71
N GLY A 29 -12.88 -4.15 6.50
CA GLY A 29 -12.99 -3.51 5.20
C GLY A 29 -12.10 -4.19 4.16
N ALA A 30 -12.70 -4.47 3.02
CA ALA A 30 -12.01 -4.95 1.83
C ALA A 30 -10.75 -4.11 1.57
N ALA A 31 -9.63 -4.78 1.37
CA ALA A 31 -8.37 -4.19 0.93
C ALA A 31 -8.68 -3.21 -0.22
N ALA A 32 -8.20 -1.98 -0.09
CA ALA A 32 -8.43 -0.96 -1.09
C ALA A 32 -7.89 -1.48 -2.44
N SER A 33 -8.81 -1.72 -3.38
CA SER A 33 -8.45 -2.07 -4.76
C SER A 33 -7.40 -1.10 -5.26
N PRO A 34 -6.36 -1.56 -5.98
CA PRO A 34 -5.40 -0.66 -6.60
C PRO A 34 -6.18 0.36 -7.43
N ALA A 35 -5.85 1.63 -7.26
CA ALA A 35 -6.50 2.69 -8.04
C ALA A 35 -6.42 2.33 -9.52
N PRO A 36 -7.47 2.60 -10.32
CA PRO A 36 -7.43 2.27 -11.74
C PRO A 36 -6.19 2.92 -12.37
N ALA A 37 -5.39 2.09 -13.01
CA ALA A 37 -4.24 2.54 -13.78
C ALA A 37 -4.73 3.64 -14.74
N SER A 38 -3.98 4.72 -14.85
CA SER A 38 -4.27 5.82 -15.77
C SER A 38 -4.56 5.26 -17.15
N SER A 39 -5.60 5.77 -17.83
CA SER A 39 -5.93 5.40 -19.19
C SER A 39 -4.69 5.53 -20.09
N PRO A 40 -4.50 4.68 -21.09
CA PRO A 40 -3.37 4.78 -21.99
C PRO A 40 -3.43 6.11 -22.75
N SER A 41 -2.73 7.12 -22.25
CA SER A 41 -2.55 8.38 -22.96
C SER A 41 -1.40 8.18 -23.96
N SER A 42 -1.59 8.66 -25.16
CA SER A 42 -0.66 8.57 -26.30
C SER A 42 0.60 9.44 -26.14
N SER A 43 1.21 9.50 -24.98
CA SER A 43 2.53 10.11 -24.83
C SER A 43 3.62 9.08 -25.20
N ALA A 44 4.65 9.52 -25.92
CA ALA A 44 5.81 8.68 -26.22
C ALA A 44 6.33 8.01 -24.94
N ALA A 45 6.67 6.70 -25.01
CA ALA A 45 7.26 5.99 -23.87
C ALA A 45 8.52 6.73 -23.41
N PRO A 46 8.74 6.85 -22.10
CA PRO A 46 9.94 7.51 -21.57
C PRO A 46 11.21 6.74 -21.97
N SER A 47 12.34 7.46 -22.09
CA SER A 47 13.63 6.83 -22.34
C SER A 47 13.95 5.84 -21.21
N THR A 48 14.45 4.67 -21.59
CA THR A 48 14.91 3.62 -20.66
C THR A 48 16.43 3.63 -20.48
N GLU A 49 17.13 4.61 -21.05
CA GLU A 49 18.59 4.71 -20.99
C GLU A 49 19.11 5.27 -19.66
N ALA A 50 18.28 6.03 -18.95
CA ALA A 50 18.62 6.64 -17.68
C ALA A 50 17.41 6.73 -16.74
N TRP A 51 17.68 6.80 -15.45
CA TRP A 51 16.65 7.07 -14.45
C TRP A 51 16.07 8.48 -14.63
N SER A 52 14.76 8.58 -14.69
CA SER A 52 14.00 9.83 -14.69
C SER A 52 12.71 9.68 -13.92
N ILE A 53 12.07 10.80 -13.57
CA ILE A 53 10.79 10.76 -12.88
C ILE A 53 9.67 10.26 -13.81
N GLU A 54 9.77 10.52 -15.10
CA GLU A 54 8.86 10.05 -16.14
C GLU A 54 8.93 8.53 -16.24
N LEU A 55 10.13 7.96 -16.28
CA LEU A 55 10.34 6.51 -16.25
C LEU A 55 9.78 5.91 -14.97
N MET A 56 10.08 6.50 -13.79
CA MET A 56 9.58 6.05 -12.50
C MET A 56 8.04 5.99 -12.45
N ARG A 57 7.37 6.96 -13.07
CA ARG A 57 5.90 7.03 -13.16
C ARG A 57 5.30 6.06 -14.17
N ALA A 58 6.07 5.67 -15.20
CA ALA A 58 5.64 4.73 -16.23
C ALA A 58 5.71 3.26 -15.77
N ILE A 59 6.45 2.98 -14.70
CA ILE A 59 6.54 1.64 -14.12
C ILE A 59 5.20 1.23 -13.51
N GLU A 60 4.66 0.09 -13.93
CA GLU A 60 3.41 -0.44 -13.38
C GLU A 60 3.57 -0.88 -11.91
N TRP A 61 2.46 -1.03 -11.21
CA TRP A 61 2.42 -1.18 -9.75
C TRP A 61 3.22 -2.39 -9.23
N LYS A 62 3.10 -3.56 -9.85
CA LYS A 62 3.81 -4.76 -9.38
C LYS A 62 5.32 -4.65 -9.59
N ARG A 63 5.71 -4.14 -10.76
CA ARG A 63 7.12 -3.87 -11.04
C ARG A 63 7.70 -2.80 -10.10
N PHE A 64 6.90 -1.82 -9.70
CA PHE A 64 7.32 -0.81 -8.73
C PHE A 64 7.54 -1.40 -7.33
N GLU A 65 6.70 -2.32 -6.88
CA GLU A 65 6.91 -3.07 -5.63
C GLU A 65 8.22 -3.88 -5.68
N ASP A 66 8.43 -4.65 -6.76
CA ASP A 66 9.63 -5.44 -6.96
C ASP A 66 10.90 -4.56 -7.04
N LEU A 67 10.78 -3.38 -7.65
CA LEU A 67 11.83 -2.37 -7.69
C LEU A 67 12.19 -1.85 -6.29
N CYS A 68 11.19 -1.55 -5.47
CA CYS A 68 11.39 -1.13 -4.08
C CYS A 68 12.08 -2.23 -3.26
N GLN A 69 11.65 -3.49 -3.40
CA GLN A 69 12.31 -4.63 -2.77
C GLN A 69 13.78 -4.71 -3.22
N LYS A 70 14.03 -4.70 -4.54
CA LYS A 70 15.37 -4.81 -5.10
C LYS A 70 16.30 -3.70 -4.64
N PHE A 71 15.78 -2.48 -4.49
CA PHE A 71 16.53 -1.36 -3.93
C PHE A 71 17.00 -1.66 -2.49
N TYR A 72 16.14 -2.19 -1.63
CA TYR A 72 16.53 -2.56 -0.27
C TYR A 72 17.55 -3.69 -0.23
N GLU A 73 17.44 -4.69 -1.12
CA GLU A 73 18.44 -5.75 -1.26
C GLU A 73 19.83 -5.17 -1.63
N ILE A 74 19.89 -4.25 -2.60
CA ILE A 74 21.12 -3.55 -2.99
C ILE A 74 21.71 -2.78 -1.82
N LYS A 75 20.86 -2.27 -0.92
CA LYS A 75 21.31 -1.61 0.32
C LYS A 75 21.75 -2.59 1.41
N GLY A 76 21.79 -3.90 1.12
CA GLY A 76 22.17 -4.93 2.08
C GLY A 76 21.07 -5.27 3.11
N ILE A 77 19.84 -4.86 2.87
CA ILE A 77 18.70 -5.14 3.76
C ILE A 77 17.93 -6.35 3.21
N ARG A 78 17.87 -7.42 3.98
CA ARG A 78 17.04 -8.57 3.65
C ARG A 78 15.58 -8.13 3.53
N SER A 79 14.97 -8.39 2.38
CA SER A 79 13.62 -7.94 2.06
C SER A 79 12.82 -9.03 1.35
N VAL A 80 11.53 -9.09 1.61
CA VAL A 80 10.63 -10.09 1.01
C VAL A 80 9.34 -9.39 0.58
N THR A 81 8.94 -9.57 -0.68
CA THR A 81 7.61 -9.12 -1.15
C THR A 81 6.51 -10.01 -0.58
N THR A 82 5.38 -9.41 -0.27
CA THR A 82 4.18 -10.14 0.13
C THR A 82 3.50 -10.75 -1.11
N PRO A 83 2.99 -11.99 -1.04
CA PRO A 83 2.23 -12.58 -2.14
C PRO A 83 1.02 -11.73 -2.52
N LEU A 84 0.58 -11.85 -3.78
CA LEU A 84 -0.65 -11.19 -4.24
C LEU A 84 -1.85 -11.67 -3.40
N GLY A 85 -2.58 -10.74 -2.79
CA GLY A 85 -3.75 -11.06 -1.99
C GLY A 85 -4.15 -9.95 -1.02
N PRO A 86 -5.16 -10.18 -0.17
CA PRO A 86 -5.59 -9.25 0.87
C PRO A 86 -4.63 -9.30 2.07
N ASP A 87 -3.48 -8.69 1.95
CA ASP A 87 -2.39 -8.69 2.94
C ASP A 87 -2.34 -7.44 3.84
N GLY A 88 -3.43 -6.68 3.85
CA GLY A 88 -3.51 -5.45 4.64
C GLY A 88 -2.68 -4.28 4.09
N GLY A 89 -2.12 -4.39 2.87
CA GLY A 89 -1.35 -3.32 2.23
C GLY A 89 0.13 -3.31 2.60
N ILE A 90 0.69 -4.45 2.98
CA ILE A 90 2.14 -4.64 3.11
C ILE A 90 2.65 -5.19 1.78
N ASP A 91 3.48 -4.43 1.08
CA ASP A 91 4.05 -4.87 -0.18
C ASP A 91 5.45 -5.47 0.01
N VAL A 92 6.23 -4.95 0.98
CA VAL A 92 7.57 -5.48 1.30
C VAL A 92 7.78 -5.53 2.83
N ARG A 93 8.34 -6.64 3.31
CA ARG A 93 8.83 -6.80 4.68
C ARG A 93 10.35 -6.64 4.71
N LEU A 94 10.87 -5.85 5.65
CA LEU A 94 12.29 -5.60 5.83
C LEU A 94 12.80 -6.25 7.11
N PHE A 95 13.99 -6.85 7.04
CA PHE A 95 14.65 -7.54 8.13
C PHE A 95 16.04 -6.91 8.30
N GLN A 96 16.22 -6.11 9.34
CA GLN A 96 17.43 -5.34 9.61
C GLN A 96 18.27 -5.92 10.75
N ASP A 97 17.85 -7.05 11.29
CA ASP A 97 18.55 -7.85 12.29
C ASP A 97 18.51 -9.35 11.90
N ASP A 98 19.13 -10.19 12.70
CA ASP A 98 19.23 -11.63 12.46
C ASP A 98 17.94 -12.40 12.84
N SER A 99 16.89 -11.71 13.27
CA SER A 99 15.61 -12.34 13.59
C SER A 99 14.81 -12.68 12.34
N ASP A 100 13.90 -13.64 12.47
CA ASP A 100 12.94 -13.97 11.41
C ASP A 100 11.69 -13.06 11.44
N ARG A 101 11.68 -12.03 12.29
CA ARG A 101 10.59 -11.07 12.36
C ARG A 101 10.93 -9.83 11.55
N ALA A 102 9.97 -9.35 10.78
CA ALA A 102 10.13 -8.08 10.08
C ALA A 102 10.34 -6.94 11.09
N THR A 103 11.41 -6.16 10.89
CA THR A 103 11.70 -4.97 11.70
C THR A 103 10.96 -3.75 11.22
N SER A 104 10.60 -3.74 9.94
CA SER A 104 9.84 -2.66 9.29
C SER A 104 9.02 -3.21 8.12
N ILE A 105 8.00 -2.46 7.73
CA ILE A 105 7.15 -2.76 6.58
C ILE A 105 7.19 -1.61 5.58
N VAL A 106 6.98 -1.93 4.30
CA VAL A 106 6.90 -0.96 3.21
C VAL A 106 5.57 -1.14 2.50
N GLN A 107 4.87 -0.03 2.29
CA GLN A 107 3.76 0.06 1.36
C GLN A 107 4.19 0.84 0.12
N CYS A 108 3.85 0.34 -1.06
CA CYS A 108 4.19 0.91 -2.35
C CYS A 108 2.93 1.34 -3.10
N LYS A 109 2.96 2.50 -3.77
CA LYS A 109 1.86 2.96 -4.63
C LYS A 109 2.40 3.60 -5.91
N ALA A 110 2.29 2.89 -7.02
CA ALA A 110 2.62 3.41 -8.34
C ALA A 110 1.41 4.19 -8.92
N TRP A 111 1.20 5.41 -8.44
CA TRP A 111 0.02 6.22 -8.83
C TRP A 111 0.31 7.27 -9.91
N GLY A 112 1.45 7.20 -10.58
CA GLY A 112 1.82 8.15 -11.64
C GLY A 112 1.84 9.59 -11.12
N GLU A 113 0.91 10.44 -11.56
CA GLU A 113 0.84 11.85 -11.14
C GLU A 113 -0.11 12.13 -9.97
N ARG A 114 -0.91 11.15 -9.56
CA ARG A 114 -1.91 11.33 -8.51
C ARG A 114 -1.25 11.42 -7.13
N PHE A 115 -1.58 12.46 -6.37
CA PHE A 115 -1.11 12.62 -4.99
C PHE A 115 -1.63 11.51 -4.08
N VAL A 116 -0.77 11.00 -3.21
CA VAL A 116 -1.13 10.13 -2.11
C VAL A 116 -1.63 11.00 -0.94
N GLY A 117 -2.92 10.91 -0.64
CA GLY A 117 -3.54 11.60 0.48
C GLY A 117 -3.26 10.93 1.83
N VAL A 118 -3.81 11.50 2.90
CA VAL A 118 -3.60 11.02 4.27
C VAL A 118 -4.23 9.64 4.55
N LYS A 119 -5.32 9.28 3.83
CA LYS A 119 -6.07 8.03 4.11
C LYS A 119 -5.19 6.78 4.00
N PRO A 120 -4.46 6.51 2.90
CA PRO A 120 -3.57 5.36 2.83
C PRO A 120 -2.47 5.36 3.91
N VAL A 121 -2.00 6.54 4.33
CA VAL A 121 -0.98 6.64 5.38
C VAL A 121 -1.54 6.26 6.76
N ARG A 122 -2.82 6.60 7.03
CA ARG A 122 -3.54 6.14 8.24
C ARG A 122 -3.77 4.62 8.22
N GLU A 123 -4.11 4.07 7.07
CA GLU A 123 -4.24 2.62 6.89
C GLU A 123 -2.92 1.91 7.21
N LEU A 124 -1.79 2.41 6.71
CA LEU A 124 -0.47 1.88 7.02
C LEU A 124 -0.14 1.93 8.52
N LEU A 125 -0.55 2.97 9.25
CA LEU A 125 -0.38 3.02 10.70
C LEU A 125 -1.13 1.90 11.41
N GLY A 126 -2.35 1.58 10.96
CA GLY A 126 -3.14 0.45 11.47
C GLY A 126 -2.41 -0.88 11.26
N VAL A 127 -1.88 -1.10 10.07
CA VAL A 127 -1.10 -2.30 9.73
C VAL A 127 0.18 -2.37 10.55
N MET A 128 0.92 -1.27 10.67
CA MET A 128 2.13 -1.17 11.49
C MET A 128 1.87 -1.57 12.95
N THR A 129 0.73 -1.15 13.50
CA THR A 129 0.30 -1.50 14.86
C THR A 129 -0.06 -2.98 14.98
N HIS A 130 -0.79 -3.54 14.00
CA HIS A 130 -1.14 -4.96 13.95
C HIS A 130 0.09 -5.85 13.87
N GLU A 131 1.03 -5.53 12.99
CA GLU A 131 2.29 -6.26 12.79
C GLU A 131 3.31 -6.04 13.93
N LYS A 132 3.04 -5.12 14.85
CA LYS A 132 3.91 -4.76 15.98
C LYS A 132 5.31 -4.32 15.53
N VAL A 133 5.41 -3.62 14.41
CA VAL A 133 6.66 -3.04 13.91
C VAL A 133 6.79 -1.59 14.35
N ALA A 134 8.02 -1.17 14.66
CA ALA A 134 8.29 0.16 15.18
C ALA A 134 8.34 1.26 14.10
N LYS A 135 8.54 0.88 12.84
CA LYS A 135 8.72 1.80 11.70
C LYS A 135 8.02 1.26 10.48
N ALA A 136 7.51 2.16 9.65
CA ALA A 136 7.02 1.84 8.33
C ALA A 136 7.52 2.85 7.29
N PHE A 137 7.60 2.38 6.06
CA PHE A 137 7.94 3.21 4.91
C PHE A 137 6.75 3.21 3.96
N PHE A 138 6.44 4.37 3.40
CA PHE A 138 5.46 4.49 2.32
C PHE A 138 6.18 5.04 1.09
N MET A 139 6.28 4.23 0.05
CA MET A 139 6.95 4.59 -1.20
C MET A 139 5.94 4.83 -2.31
N THR A 140 6.15 5.87 -3.10
CA THR A 140 5.29 6.15 -4.26
C THR A 140 6.10 6.69 -5.43
N SER A 141 5.66 6.38 -6.66
CA SER A 141 6.17 7.03 -7.86
C SER A 141 5.65 8.47 -8.05
N SER A 142 4.71 8.90 -7.20
CA SER A 142 4.05 10.20 -7.22
C SER A 142 4.56 11.09 -6.08
N ARG A 143 3.67 11.91 -5.52
CA ARG A 143 3.91 12.83 -4.40
C ARG A 143 2.88 12.63 -3.29
N PHE A 144 3.19 13.10 -2.09
CA PHE A 144 2.28 13.09 -0.95
C PHE A 144 1.64 14.47 -0.74
N SER A 145 0.38 14.47 -0.30
CA SER A 145 -0.27 15.68 0.18
C SER A 145 0.36 16.18 1.49
N ASP A 146 0.16 17.46 1.82
CA ASP A 146 0.71 18.02 3.05
C ASP A 146 0.10 17.40 4.31
N ASP A 147 -1.19 17.04 4.28
CA ASP A 147 -1.84 16.30 5.35
C ASP A 147 -1.21 14.92 5.57
N ALA A 148 -0.85 14.22 4.47
CA ALA A 148 -0.14 12.94 4.55
C ALA A 148 1.23 13.11 5.19
N LYS A 149 1.98 14.14 4.79
CA LYS A 149 3.30 14.45 5.35
C LYS A 149 3.21 14.83 6.84
N ALA A 150 2.22 15.65 7.22
CA ALA A 150 2.00 16.03 8.62
C ALA A 150 1.68 14.81 9.48
N PHE A 151 0.77 13.94 9.03
CA PHE A 151 0.39 12.73 9.75
C PHE A 151 1.57 11.76 9.89
N ALA A 152 2.33 11.51 8.83
CA ALA A 152 3.46 10.59 8.84
C ALA A 152 4.55 11.00 9.84
N ARG A 153 4.88 12.32 9.91
CA ARG A 153 5.87 12.87 10.86
C ARG A 153 5.54 12.52 12.32
N SER A 154 4.27 12.51 12.69
CA SER A 154 3.82 12.22 14.06
C SER A 154 3.74 10.72 14.37
N ASN A 155 3.89 9.83 13.38
CA ASN A 155 3.58 8.41 13.53
C ASN A 155 4.70 7.44 13.13
N ARG A 156 5.95 7.89 13.06
CA ARG A 156 7.13 7.07 12.68
C ARG A 156 6.98 6.39 11.31
N ILE A 157 6.26 7.02 10.40
CA ILE A 157 6.13 6.60 9.01
C ILE A 157 7.04 7.48 8.16
N THR A 158 7.95 6.86 7.43
CA THR A 158 8.82 7.56 6.49
C THR A 158 8.16 7.56 5.12
N LEU A 159 7.90 8.75 4.58
CA LEU A 159 7.39 8.92 3.23
C LEU A 159 8.54 9.10 2.25
N ILE A 160 8.54 8.31 1.18
CA ILE A 160 9.51 8.36 0.08
C ILE A 160 8.70 8.55 -1.21
N ASP A 161 8.67 9.79 -1.70
CA ASP A 161 8.03 10.12 -2.98
C ASP A 161 8.94 9.81 -4.17
N GLY A 162 8.42 9.97 -5.38
CA GLY A 162 9.15 9.66 -6.60
C GLY A 162 10.45 10.44 -6.74
N ASP A 163 10.44 11.74 -6.41
CA ASP A 163 11.62 12.60 -6.49
C ASP A 163 12.69 12.17 -5.47
N MET A 164 12.28 11.85 -4.23
CA MET A 164 13.18 11.33 -3.20
C MET A 164 13.72 9.94 -3.57
N PHE A 165 12.90 9.05 -4.10
CA PHE A 165 13.35 7.72 -4.50
C PHE A 165 14.35 7.79 -5.65
N LEU A 166 14.11 8.62 -6.66
CA LEU A 166 15.04 8.90 -7.74
C LEU A 166 16.38 9.42 -7.21
N MET A 167 16.36 10.36 -6.27
CA MET A 167 17.57 10.87 -5.61
C MET A 167 18.31 9.75 -4.85
N MET A 168 17.58 8.85 -4.18
CA MET A 168 18.19 7.72 -3.46
C MET A 168 18.85 6.72 -4.43
N ILE A 169 18.23 6.44 -5.58
CA ILE A 169 18.80 5.59 -6.63
C ILE A 169 20.09 6.22 -7.21
N ASN A 170 20.05 7.50 -7.50
CA ASN A 170 21.21 8.23 -8.05
C ASN A 170 22.41 8.32 -7.08
N ARG A 171 22.20 8.02 -5.80
CA ARG A 171 23.27 7.91 -4.78
C ARG A 171 23.85 6.50 -4.65
N LEU A 172 23.30 5.51 -5.34
CA LEU A 172 23.88 4.18 -5.39
C LEU A 172 25.21 4.20 -6.20
N PRO A 173 26.10 3.22 -6.00
CA PRO A 173 27.20 2.98 -6.93
C PRO A 173 26.66 2.82 -8.35
N ALA A 174 27.37 3.37 -9.34
CA ALA A 174 26.90 3.40 -10.74
C ALA A 174 26.45 2.02 -11.26
N ALA A 175 27.24 0.98 -11.00
CA ALA A 175 26.90 -0.40 -11.40
C ALA A 175 25.59 -0.89 -10.76
N SER A 176 25.31 -0.49 -9.51
CA SER A 176 24.07 -0.84 -8.80
C SER A 176 22.88 -0.09 -9.35
N ALA A 177 23.02 1.21 -9.63
CA ALA A 177 21.96 2.02 -10.23
C ALA A 177 21.60 1.51 -11.64
N GLU A 178 22.60 1.13 -12.43
CA GLU A 178 22.44 0.55 -13.76
C GLU A 178 21.78 -0.85 -13.70
N ALA A 179 22.20 -1.71 -12.79
CA ALA A 179 21.56 -3.01 -12.58
C ALA A 179 20.09 -2.87 -12.19
N LEU A 180 19.76 -1.88 -11.34
CA LEU A 180 18.42 -1.57 -10.94
C LEU A 180 17.57 -1.02 -12.11
N LEU A 181 18.18 -0.19 -12.97
CA LEU A 181 17.54 0.31 -14.19
C LEU A 181 17.19 -0.84 -15.15
N ARG A 182 18.14 -1.70 -15.44
CA ARG A 182 17.91 -2.89 -16.27
C ARG A 182 16.80 -3.79 -15.71
N PHE A 183 16.77 -3.97 -14.39
CA PHE A 183 15.70 -4.72 -13.72
C PHE A 183 14.34 -4.03 -13.89
N ALA A 184 14.28 -2.72 -13.65
CA ALA A 184 13.03 -1.95 -13.72
C ALA A 184 12.42 -1.93 -15.13
N THR A 185 13.26 -1.89 -16.17
CA THR A 185 12.85 -1.74 -17.58
C THR A 185 12.85 -3.06 -18.36
N ALA A 186 13.15 -4.19 -17.72
CA ALA A 186 13.16 -5.50 -18.37
C ALA A 186 11.76 -5.91 -18.86
N GLY A 187 11.63 -6.20 -20.16
CA GLY A 187 10.38 -6.65 -20.79
C GLY A 187 9.28 -5.61 -20.71
N ASP A 188 8.04 -6.07 -20.49
CA ASP A 188 6.88 -5.18 -20.37
C ASP A 188 6.75 -4.65 -18.93
N TYR A 189 7.33 -3.49 -18.68
CA TYR A 189 7.34 -2.83 -17.38
C TYR A 189 6.18 -1.83 -17.17
N GLY A 190 5.44 -1.51 -18.24
CA GLY A 190 4.39 -0.48 -18.21
C GLY A 190 2.98 -1.03 -18.15
N THR A 191 2.72 -2.19 -18.79
CA THR A 191 1.39 -2.81 -18.74
C THR A 191 1.08 -3.33 -17.33
N PRO A 192 -0.07 -2.94 -16.73
CA PRO A 192 -0.41 -3.37 -15.38
C PRO A 192 -0.52 -4.89 -15.24
N THR A 193 -0.08 -5.39 -14.12
CA THR A 193 -0.28 -6.77 -13.68
C THR A 193 -1.65 -6.93 -13.02
N CYS A 194 -2.39 -7.97 -13.34
CA CYS A 194 -3.69 -8.24 -12.70
C CYS A 194 -3.50 -8.65 -11.24
N PRO A 195 -4.08 -7.94 -10.25
CA PRO A 195 -3.89 -8.25 -8.84
C PRO A 195 -4.51 -9.59 -8.42
N LYS A 196 -5.43 -10.13 -9.23
CA LYS A 196 -6.09 -11.41 -8.94
C LYS A 196 -5.31 -12.63 -9.45
N CYS A 197 -4.71 -12.55 -10.63
CA CYS A 197 -4.09 -13.73 -11.28
C CYS A 197 -2.61 -13.53 -11.65
N GLY A 198 -2.04 -12.35 -11.44
CA GLY A 198 -0.61 -12.07 -11.72
C GLY A 198 -0.26 -11.93 -13.21
N GLN A 199 -1.21 -12.05 -14.13
CA GLN A 199 -0.95 -11.91 -15.56
C GLN A 199 -1.04 -10.45 -16.00
N LYS A 200 -0.33 -10.09 -17.07
CA LYS A 200 -0.45 -8.76 -17.69
C LYS A 200 -1.88 -8.53 -18.20
N MET A 201 -2.38 -7.32 -17.95
CA MET A 201 -3.71 -6.91 -18.39
C MET A 201 -3.67 -6.47 -19.87
N LYS A 202 -4.83 -6.29 -20.47
CA LYS A 202 -4.99 -5.73 -21.83
C LYS A 202 -5.79 -4.44 -21.77
N ALA A 203 -5.46 -3.48 -22.62
CA ALA A 203 -6.26 -2.29 -22.81
C ALA A 203 -7.59 -2.68 -23.46
N VAL A 204 -8.69 -2.16 -22.95
CA VAL A 204 -10.05 -2.37 -23.45
C VAL A 204 -10.66 -1.01 -23.69
N ALA A 205 -11.11 -0.77 -24.91
CA ALA A 205 -11.81 0.45 -25.29
C ALA A 205 -13.11 0.59 -24.49
N GLY A 206 -13.34 1.74 -23.92
CA GLY A 206 -14.60 2.09 -23.27
C GLY A 206 -15.75 2.13 -24.30
N ARG A 207 -16.95 1.74 -23.90
CA ARG A 207 -18.16 1.83 -24.72
C ARG A 207 -19.03 2.99 -24.21
N GLU A 208 -19.82 3.59 -25.12
CA GLU A 208 -20.83 4.58 -24.78
C GLU A 208 -20.29 5.79 -23.99
N GLY A 209 -19.12 6.31 -24.38
CA GLY A 209 -18.50 7.49 -23.74
C GLY A 209 -17.80 7.19 -22.40
N ARG A 210 -17.66 5.92 -22.03
CA ARG A 210 -16.84 5.52 -20.88
C ARG A 210 -15.36 5.54 -21.25
N PRO A 211 -14.46 5.87 -20.31
CA PRO A 211 -13.03 5.83 -20.56
C PRO A 211 -12.52 4.40 -20.80
N ASP A 212 -11.43 4.29 -21.53
CA ASP A 212 -10.69 3.04 -21.67
C ASP A 212 -10.25 2.51 -20.32
N PHE A 213 -10.13 1.19 -20.19
CA PHE A 213 -9.74 0.55 -18.95
C PHE A 213 -8.85 -0.68 -19.19
N TRP A 214 -8.17 -1.12 -18.14
CA TRP A 214 -7.38 -2.33 -18.15
C TRP A 214 -8.23 -3.55 -17.78
N GLY A 215 -8.33 -4.51 -18.68
CA GLY A 215 -9.05 -5.76 -18.50
C GLY A 215 -8.12 -6.94 -18.21
N CYS A 216 -8.53 -7.85 -17.32
CA CYS A 216 -7.79 -9.08 -17.09
C CYS A 216 -7.84 -9.98 -18.32
N THR A 217 -6.68 -10.47 -18.77
CA THR A 217 -6.59 -11.40 -19.91
C THR A 217 -7.18 -12.78 -19.61
N ALA A 218 -7.28 -13.14 -18.33
CA ALA A 218 -7.86 -14.40 -17.87
C ALA A 218 -9.35 -14.31 -17.52
N TYR A 219 -10.01 -13.16 -17.71
CA TYR A 219 -11.45 -13.01 -17.44
C TYR A 219 -12.29 -13.59 -18.60
N PRO A 220 -13.41 -14.30 -18.34
CA PRO A 220 -13.95 -14.72 -17.04
C PRO A 220 -13.39 -16.10 -16.60
N ARG A 221 -12.71 -16.16 -15.44
CA ARG A 221 -12.28 -17.40 -14.78
C ARG A 221 -12.59 -17.33 -13.29
#